data_01c9e59bd531e2d5a4a1f81cc68093c8
#
_entry.id   01c9e59bd531e2d5a4a1f81cc68093c8
#
_cell.length_a   1.000
_cell.length_b   1.000
_cell.length_c   1.000
_cell.angle_alpha   90.00
_cell.angle_beta   90.00
_cell.angle_gamma   90.00
#
_symmetry.space_group_name_H-M   'P 1'
#
loop_
_entity.id
_entity.type
_entity.pdbx_description
1 polymer ?
#
loop_
_entity_poly.entity_id
_entity_poly.type
_entity_poly.pdbx_seq_one_letter_code
_entity_poly.pdbx_strand_id
1 'polypeptide(L)'
;LLIEPGYKNKYPPLGLMKIAQYHGIDGKKDNVTFIKGEDDKNVFTKSWDRIYVTTLFSFEWAKMEKSIDFALKIANGDTSKIFVGGIAASLMHDEFLEVKKWKGIRFIKGLLTDPPAASLQLDDFAEELYSDDLQSKPIEDLIPDYEILNQIDYNYHVFDAYFLYSTRGCIRKCKFCGVPALEGPQRDNGSLSHHVNKIAKKYGEKKDLMLMDNNVVASPRFKEIIAEI
;
A
#
# COMPACT_ATOMS: atom_id res chain seq x y z
N LEU A 1 -4.88 9.71 -7.54
CA LEU A 1 -3.48 9.57 -7.95
C LEU A 1 -2.71 8.78 -6.91
N LEU A 2 -1.93 7.79 -7.36
CA LEU A 2 -1.02 6.99 -6.54
C LEU A 2 0.42 7.31 -6.93
N ILE A 3 1.27 7.62 -5.95
CA ILE A 3 2.67 8.01 -6.18
C ILE A 3 3.60 7.07 -5.41
N GLU A 4 4.46 6.37 -6.13
CA GLU A 4 5.63 5.72 -5.55
C GLU A 4 6.85 6.61 -5.80
N PRO A 5 7.62 6.99 -4.78
CA PRO A 5 8.87 7.73 -4.99
C PRO A 5 9.83 6.99 -5.92
N GLY A 6 10.74 7.69 -6.55
CA GLY A 6 11.71 7.16 -7.53
C GLY A 6 12.70 6.15 -6.93
N TYR A 7 12.22 5.17 -6.17
CA TYR A 7 13.02 4.08 -5.62
C TYR A 7 13.46 3.10 -6.71
N LYS A 8 14.63 2.49 -6.52
CA LYS A 8 15.07 1.35 -7.33
C LYS A 8 14.65 0.03 -6.65
N ASN A 9 13.35 -0.21 -6.58
CA ASN A 9 12.79 -1.38 -5.90
C ASN A 9 12.82 -2.63 -6.76
N LYS A 10 13.00 -3.79 -6.11
CA LYS A 10 12.82 -5.10 -6.75
C LYS A 10 11.34 -5.51 -6.85
N TYR A 11 10.52 -5.08 -5.91
CA TYR A 11 9.12 -5.45 -5.73
C TYR A 11 8.20 -4.26 -5.94
N PRO A 12 7.00 -4.48 -6.50
CA PRO A 12 6.01 -3.41 -6.65
C PRO A 12 5.46 -2.93 -5.29
N PRO A 13 4.85 -1.74 -5.26
CA PRO A 13 4.33 -1.13 -4.03
C PRO A 13 2.99 -1.74 -3.62
N LEU A 14 3.02 -2.89 -2.93
CA LEU A 14 1.84 -3.68 -2.59
C LEU A 14 0.73 -2.88 -1.89
N GLY A 15 1.09 -1.95 -1.02
CA GLY A 15 0.11 -1.06 -0.37
C GLY A 15 -0.66 -0.20 -1.37
N LEU A 16 0.03 0.40 -2.36
CA LEU A 16 -0.62 1.18 -3.42
C LEU A 16 -1.45 0.30 -4.36
N MET A 17 -1.00 -0.92 -4.65
CA MET A 17 -1.78 -1.87 -5.46
C MET A 17 -3.10 -2.25 -4.76
N LYS A 18 -3.11 -2.38 -3.43
CA LYS A 18 -4.34 -2.63 -2.64
C LYS A 18 -5.24 -1.40 -2.58
N ILE A 19 -4.67 -0.20 -2.44
CA ILE A 19 -5.42 1.05 -2.53
C ILE A 19 -6.01 1.22 -3.94
N ALA A 20 -5.29 0.82 -5.00
CA ALA A 20 -5.81 0.80 -6.36
C ALA A 20 -7.01 -0.15 -6.52
N GLN A 21 -6.94 -1.35 -5.94
CA GLN A 21 -8.05 -2.28 -5.94
C GLN A 21 -9.29 -1.71 -5.22
N TYR A 22 -9.07 -1.00 -4.11
CA TYR A 22 -10.12 -0.33 -3.35
C TYR A 22 -10.82 0.77 -4.15
N HIS A 23 -10.06 1.60 -4.87
CA HIS A 23 -10.60 2.68 -5.69
C HIS A 23 -11.05 2.24 -7.08
N GLY A 24 -10.50 1.15 -7.62
CA GLY A 24 -10.66 0.72 -8.99
C GLY A 24 -12.05 0.21 -9.35
N ILE A 25 -12.14 -0.47 -10.52
CA ILE A 25 -13.41 -0.89 -11.13
C ILE A 25 -14.24 -1.84 -10.28
N ASP A 26 -13.58 -2.68 -9.47
CA ASP A 26 -14.25 -3.62 -8.56
C ASP A 26 -14.50 -3.02 -7.17
N GLY A 27 -14.08 -1.78 -6.95
CA GLY A 27 -14.29 -1.01 -5.73
C GLY A 27 -15.18 0.20 -5.97
N LYS A 28 -14.64 1.38 -5.67
CA LYS A 28 -15.35 2.66 -5.81
C LYS A 28 -15.69 3.06 -7.25
N LYS A 29 -15.06 2.42 -8.23
CA LYS A 29 -15.14 2.77 -9.66
C LYS A 29 -14.55 4.16 -9.96
N ASP A 30 -13.58 4.58 -9.16
CA ASP A 30 -12.81 5.80 -9.38
C ASP A 30 -11.79 5.60 -10.50
N ASN A 31 -11.38 6.72 -11.13
CA ASN A 31 -10.28 6.73 -12.09
C ASN A 31 -8.95 6.72 -11.34
N VAL A 32 -8.24 5.60 -11.36
CA VAL A 32 -6.94 5.44 -10.70
C VAL A 32 -5.81 5.67 -11.69
N THR A 33 -4.87 6.55 -11.32
CA THR A 33 -3.62 6.74 -12.05
C THR A 33 -2.46 6.46 -11.11
N PHE A 34 -1.51 5.65 -11.55
CA PHE A 34 -0.29 5.33 -10.82
C PHE A 34 0.93 5.90 -11.54
N ILE A 35 1.81 6.53 -10.78
CA ILE A 35 3.10 7.03 -11.26
C ILE A 35 4.24 6.60 -10.33
N LYS A 36 5.45 6.52 -10.89
CA LYS A 36 6.68 6.28 -10.16
C LYS A 36 7.66 7.43 -10.39
N GLY A 37 8.10 8.06 -9.30
CA GLY A 37 8.89 9.30 -9.38
C GLY A 37 8.04 10.53 -9.70
N GLU A 38 8.66 11.59 -10.15
CA GLU A 38 8.06 12.93 -10.30
C GLU A 38 8.19 13.48 -11.74
N ASP A 39 8.41 12.61 -12.73
CA ASP A 39 8.71 13.04 -14.11
C ASP A 39 7.46 13.14 -15.00
N ASP A 40 6.32 12.52 -14.61
CA ASP A 40 5.08 12.59 -15.37
C ASP A 40 4.40 13.96 -15.21
N LYS A 41 4.54 14.80 -16.22
CA LYS A 41 3.92 16.13 -16.26
C LYS A 41 2.42 16.11 -16.56
N ASN A 42 1.89 15.00 -17.07
CA ASN A 42 0.46 14.89 -17.39
C ASN A 42 -0.41 14.95 -16.14
N VAL A 43 0.16 14.64 -14.97
CA VAL A 43 -0.58 14.74 -13.70
C VAL A 43 -1.02 16.16 -13.36
N PHE A 44 -0.38 17.20 -13.90
CA PHE A 44 -0.78 18.60 -13.73
C PHE A 44 -1.94 19.04 -14.62
N THR A 45 -2.30 18.25 -15.61
CA THR A 45 -3.40 18.57 -16.53
C THR A 45 -4.75 18.07 -16.04
N LYS A 46 -4.75 17.33 -14.92
CA LYS A 46 -5.94 16.71 -14.32
C LYS A 46 -6.21 17.29 -12.94
N SER A 47 -7.46 17.27 -12.52
CA SER A 47 -7.85 17.48 -11.12
C SER A 47 -7.85 16.15 -10.39
N TRP A 48 -7.36 16.15 -9.15
CA TRP A 48 -7.32 14.96 -8.30
C TRP A 48 -8.10 15.21 -7.03
N ASP A 49 -8.98 14.28 -6.69
CA ASP A 49 -9.72 14.30 -5.43
C ASP A 49 -8.84 13.79 -4.29
N ARG A 50 -7.99 12.78 -4.59
CA ARG A 50 -7.07 12.18 -3.64
C ARG A 50 -5.72 11.85 -4.26
N ILE A 51 -4.67 12.06 -3.48
CA ILE A 51 -3.28 11.77 -3.85
C ILE A 51 -2.66 10.94 -2.73
N TYR A 52 -2.29 9.71 -3.03
CA TYR A 52 -1.63 8.80 -2.09
C TYR A 52 -0.14 8.71 -2.42
N VAL A 53 0.71 8.92 -1.42
CA VAL A 53 2.16 8.77 -1.54
C VAL A 53 2.61 7.65 -0.62
N THR A 54 3.30 6.63 -1.15
CA THR A 54 3.90 5.58 -0.32
C THR A 54 5.31 5.97 0.13
N THR A 55 5.68 5.53 1.33
CA THR A 55 7.03 5.72 1.88
C THR A 55 7.60 4.38 2.34
N LEU A 56 8.90 4.14 2.11
CA LEU A 56 9.48 2.82 2.36
C LEU A 56 10.64 2.86 3.34
N PHE A 57 11.77 3.49 2.98
CA PHE A 57 13.00 3.43 3.77
C PHE A 57 13.40 4.79 4.33
N SER A 58 13.76 4.84 5.61
CA SER A 58 14.24 6.07 6.25
C SER A 58 15.47 6.69 5.59
N PHE A 59 16.37 5.87 5.07
CA PHE A 59 17.56 6.34 4.34
C PHE A 59 17.26 6.90 2.93
N GLU A 60 16.04 6.75 2.43
CA GLU A 60 15.56 7.34 1.18
C GLU A 60 14.72 8.61 1.42
N TRP A 61 14.96 9.30 2.54
CA TRP A 61 14.20 10.49 2.94
C TRP A 61 14.08 11.53 1.82
N ALA A 62 15.20 11.84 1.13
CA ALA A 62 15.20 12.83 0.06
C ALA A 62 14.24 12.49 -1.10
N LYS A 63 14.05 11.20 -1.41
CA LYS A 63 13.10 10.77 -2.44
C LYS A 63 11.66 10.89 -1.95
N MET A 64 11.40 10.51 -0.69
CA MET A 64 10.09 10.68 -0.08
C MET A 64 9.70 12.17 -0.02
N GLU A 65 10.60 13.02 0.45
CA GLU A 65 10.41 14.47 0.50
C GLU A 65 10.06 15.03 -0.88
N LYS A 66 10.84 14.68 -1.91
CA LYS A 66 10.60 15.11 -3.29
C LYS A 66 9.21 14.71 -3.79
N SER A 67 8.77 13.48 -3.52
CA SER A 67 7.45 13.00 -3.95
C SER A 67 6.30 13.64 -3.17
N ILE A 68 6.48 13.91 -1.87
CA ILE A 68 5.46 14.61 -1.06
C ILE A 68 5.34 16.07 -1.52
N ASP A 69 6.47 16.75 -1.76
CA ASP A 69 6.48 18.12 -2.30
C ASP A 69 5.89 18.19 -3.71
N PHE A 70 6.08 17.14 -4.51
CA PHE A 70 5.46 17.01 -5.82
C PHE A 70 3.93 16.85 -5.70
N ALA A 71 3.46 16.02 -4.75
CA ALA A 71 2.04 15.89 -4.46
C ALA A 71 1.41 17.24 -4.04
N LEU A 72 2.10 18.03 -3.19
CA LEU A 72 1.67 19.39 -2.82
C LEU A 72 1.52 20.32 -4.03
N LYS A 73 2.44 20.26 -4.97
CA LYS A 73 2.37 21.06 -6.21
C LYS A 73 1.17 20.63 -7.07
N ILE A 74 0.93 19.32 -7.23
CA ILE A 74 -0.20 18.77 -7.98
C ILE A 74 -1.53 19.20 -7.33
N ALA A 75 -1.60 19.16 -6.00
CA ALA A 75 -2.77 19.58 -5.23
C ALA A 75 -2.96 21.09 -5.14
N ASN A 76 -2.08 21.92 -5.77
CA ASN A 76 -2.07 23.37 -5.63
C ASN A 76 -2.06 23.84 -4.16
N GLY A 77 -1.36 23.11 -3.30
CA GLY A 77 -1.25 23.38 -1.87
C GLY A 77 -2.43 22.89 -1.01
N ASP A 78 -3.42 22.26 -1.60
CA ASP A 78 -4.54 21.65 -0.86
C ASP A 78 -4.09 20.35 -0.18
N THR A 79 -3.62 20.47 1.05
CA THR A 79 -3.11 19.35 1.84
C THR A 79 -4.19 18.33 2.22
N SER A 80 -5.47 18.72 2.22
CA SER A 80 -6.58 17.83 2.56
C SER A 80 -6.75 16.65 1.61
N LYS A 81 -6.23 16.79 0.39
CA LYS A 81 -6.25 15.75 -0.65
C LYS A 81 -5.10 14.75 -0.56
N ILE A 82 -4.10 14.98 0.30
CA ILE A 82 -2.85 14.24 0.32
C ILE A 82 -2.79 13.29 1.50
N PHE A 83 -2.54 12.03 1.18
CA PHE A 83 -2.40 10.93 2.13
C PHE A 83 -1.01 10.31 1.95
N VAL A 84 -0.24 10.25 3.02
CA VAL A 84 1.11 9.68 3.02
C VAL A 84 1.17 8.50 3.96
N GLY A 85 1.48 7.33 3.45
CA GLY A 85 1.53 6.11 4.25
C GLY A 85 2.76 5.26 3.94
N GLY A 86 2.81 4.08 4.53
CA GLY A 86 3.89 3.12 4.36
C GLY A 86 4.81 3.03 5.57
N ILE A 87 5.91 2.29 5.40
CA ILE A 87 6.79 1.90 6.52
C ILE A 87 7.45 3.13 7.17
N ALA A 88 8.02 4.04 6.40
CA ALA A 88 8.69 5.21 6.95
C ALA A 88 7.69 6.17 7.63
N ALA A 89 6.54 6.46 6.98
CA ALA A 89 5.51 7.30 7.57
C ALA A 89 4.94 6.73 8.88
N SER A 90 4.99 5.40 9.04
CA SER A 90 4.53 4.73 10.27
C SER A 90 5.57 4.76 11.38
N LEU A 91 6.85 4.49 11.06
CA LEU A 91 7.93 4.38 12.05
C LEU A 91 8.53 5.72 12.44
N MET A 92 8.48 6.71 11.56
CA MET A 92 8.99 8.07 11.74
C MET A 92 7.85 9.09 11.69
N HIS A 93 6.69 8.73 12.25
CA HIS A 93 5.46 9.52 12.12
C HIS A 93 5.62 10.94 12.67
N ASP A 94 6.26 11.08 13.81
CA ASP A 94 6.44 12.37 14.49
C ASP A 94 7.38 13.27 13.67
N GLU A 95 8.45 12.71 13.10
CA GLU A 95 9.38 13.45 12.22
C GLU A 95 8.66 13.99 10.96
N PHE A 96 7.73 13.24 10.39
CA PHE A 96 6.92 13.73 9.27
C PHE A 96 6.00 14.88 9.70
N LEU A 97 5.40 14.82 10.90
CA LEU A 97 4.52 15.87 11.42
C LEU A 97 5.27 17.16 11.77
N GLU A 98 6.56 17.08 12.10
CA GLU A 98 7.40 18.26 12.40
C GLU A 98 7.75 19.08 11.16
N VAL A 99 7.58 18.54 9.96
CA VAL A 99 7.91 19.27 8.71
C VAL A 99 6.85 20.31 8.41
N LYS A 100 7.15 21.58 8.70
CA LYS A 100 6.20 22.71 8.63
C LYS A 100 5.48 22.86 7.30
N LYS A 101 6.18 22.61 6.16
CA LYS A 101 5.59 22.69 4.81
C LYS A 101 4.54 21.63 4.52
N TRP A 102 4.48 20.56 5.32
CA TRP A 102 3.52 19.46 5.16
C TRP A 102 2.35 19.52 6.15
N LYS A 103 2.21 20.63 6.85
CA LYS A 103 1.12 20.83 7.80
C LYS A 103 -0.24 20.67 7.11
N GLY A 104 -1.07 19.78 7.62
CA GLY A 104 -2.38 19.44 7.06
C GLY A 104 -2.41 18.21 6.15
N ILE A 105 -1.26 17.68 5.73
CA ILE A 105 -1.17 16.36 5.08
C ILE A 105 -1.58 15.28 6.09
N ARG A 106 -2.32 14.27 5.61
CA ARG A 106 -2.70 13.11 6.41
C ARG A 106 -1.61 12.04 6.36
N PHE A 107 -0.82 11.93 7.42
CA PHE A 107 0.16 10.86 7.58
C PHE A 107 -0.50 9.66 8.25
N ILE A 108 -0.56 8.54 7.52
CA ILE A 108 -1.23 7.31 7.95
C ILE A 108 -0.23 6.40 8.65
N LYS A 109 -0.48 6.10 9.92
CA LYS A 109 0.35 5.22 10.74
C LYS A 109 -0.21 3.78 10.74
N GLY A 110 0.68 2.81 10.57
CA GLY A 110 0.33 1.39 10.63
C GLY A 110 -0.08 0.78 9.29
N LEU A 111 -0.82 -0.32 9.37
CA LEU A 111 -1.32 -1.08 8.23
C LEU A 111 -2.72 -0.59 7.84
N LEU A 112 -3.14 -0.96 6.62
CA LEU A 112 -4.49 -0.70 6.11
C LEU A 112 -5.49 -1.75 6.62
N THR A 113 -5.52 -1.95 7.94
CA THR A 113 -6.28 -3.01 8.61
C THR A 113 -7.69 -2.61 9.03
N ASP A 114 -7.95 -1.30 9.14
CA ASP A 114 -9.27 -0.82 9.49
C ASP A 114 -10.19 -0.87 8.28
N PRO A 115 -11.46 -1.29 8.43
CA PRO A 115 -12.43 -1.23 7.34
C PRO A 115 -12.55 0.20 6.79
N PRO A 116 -12.78 0.37 5.48
CA PRO A 116 -12.89 1.69 4.87
C PRO A 116 -13.94 2.59 5.53
N ALA A 117 -15.09 2.05 5.88
CA ALA A 117 -16.18 2.78 6.57
C ALA A 117 -15.80 3.26 7.97
N ALA A 118 -14.87 2.58 8.65
CA ALA A 118 -14.37 2.96 9.96
C ALA A 118 -13.12 3.85 9.87
N SER A 119 -12.44 3.88 8.72
CA SER A 119 -11.20 4.60 8.51
C SER A 119 -11.44 5.99 7.91
N LEU A 120 -11.92 6.92 8.74
CA LEU A 120 -12.04 8.34 8.37
C LEU A 120 -10.72 8.95 7.86
N GLN A 121 -9.60 8.32 8.16
CA GLN A 121 -8.28 8.75 7.69
C GLN A 121 -8.07 8.51 6.19
N LEU A 122 -8.68 7.46 5.63
CA LEU A 122 -8.55 7.13 4.20
C LEU A 122 -9.74 7.61 3.38
N ASP A 123 -10.94 7.59 3.96
CA ASP A 123 -12.14 7.98 3.24
C ASP A 123 -13.22 8.57 4.16
N ASP A 124 -13.37 9.89 4.13
CA ASP A 124 -14.40 10.59 4.90
C ASP A 124 -15.81 10.37 4.29
N PHE A 125 -15.91 9.83 3.06
CA PHE A 125 -17.13 9.66 2.30
C PHE A 125 -17.43 8.18 1.98
N ALA A 126 -16.86 7.26 2.75
CA ALA A 126 -16.97 5.83 2.47
C ALA A 126 -18.44 5.35 2.43
N GLU A 127 -19.30 5.91 3.27
CA GLU A 127 -20.67 5.44 3.46
C GLU A 127 -21.57 5.59 2.22
N GLU A 128 -21.30 6.57 1.36
CA GLU A 128 -22.16 6.86 0.20
C GLU A 128 -21.81 6.07 -1.07
N LEU A 129 -20.64 5.45 -1.14
CA LEU A 129 -20.04 5.04 -2.41
C LEU A 129 -19.73 3.56 -2.56
N TYR A 130 -19.90 2.75 -1.49
CA TYR A 130 -19.48 1.34 -1.51
C TYR A 130 -20.66 0.37 -1.38
N SER A 131 -20.48 -0.81 -1.94
CA SER A 131 -21.29 -1.96 -1.54
C SER A 131 -20.98 -2.31 -0.09
N ASP A 132 -21.95 -2.80 0.66
CA ASP A 132 -21.80 -3.21 2.07
C ASP A 132 -20.61 -4.16 2.27
N ASP A 133 -20.36 -5.04 1.31
CA ASP A 133 -19.25 -5.98 1.32
C ASP A 133 -17.87 -5.31 1.29
N LEU A 134 -17.72 -4.21 0.56
CA LEU A 134 -16.46 -3.50 0.45
C LEU A 134 -16.19 -2.63 1.69
N GLN A 135 -17.22 -2.04 2.27
CA GLN A 135 -17.13 -1.23 3.49
C GLN A 135 -16.70 -2.04 4.71
N SER A 136 -17.09 -3.32 4.74
CA SER A 136 -16.80 -4.20 5.87
C SER A 136 -15.41 -4.83 5.84
N LYS A 137 -14.69 -4.77 4.71
CA LYS A 137 -13.37 -5.41 4.54
C LYS A 137 -12.23 -4.41 4.64
N PRO A 138 -11.21 -4.69 5.47
CA PRO A 138 -9.98 -3.88 5.45
C PRO A 138 -9.34 -3.85 4.06
N ILE A 139 -8.76 -2.72 3.68
CA ILE A 139 -7.99 -2.61 2.42
C ILE A 139 -6.82 -3.62 2.43
N GLU A 140 -6.29 -3.95 3.60
CA GLU A 140 -5.23 -4.96 3.76
C GLU A 140 -5.65 -6.36 3.24
N ASP A 141 -6.93 -6.70 3.28
CA ASP A 141 -7.47 -8.00 2.85
C ASP A 141 -7.82 -8.05 1.35
N LEU A 142 -7.73 -6.92 0.65
CA LEU A 142 -7.97 -6.88 -0.78
C LEU A 142 -6.80 -7.52 -1.53
N ILE A 143 -7.10 -8.16 -2.69
CA ILE A 143 -6.06 -8.58 -3.62
C ILE A 143 -5.41 -7.34 -4.25
N PRO A 144 -4.10 -7.39 -4.56
CA PRO A 144 -3.44 -6.28 -5.24
C PRO A 144 -3.98 -6.08 -6.66
N ASP A 145 -4.11 -4.84 -7.09
CA ASP A 145 -4.36 -4.50 -8.49
C ASP A 145 -3.03 -4.50 -9.26
N TYR A 146 -2.86 -5.49 -10.13
CA TYR A 146 -1.67 -5.64 -10.96
C TYR A 146 -1.71 -4.73 -12.21
N GLU A 147 -2.89 -4.25 -12.62
CA GLU A 147 -3.02 -3.45 -13.83
C GLU A 147 -2.37 -2.08 -13.71
N ILE A 148 -2.28 -1.53 -12.50
CA ILE A 148 -1.62 -0.24 -12.30
C ILE A 148 -0.15 -0.26 -12.69
N LEU A 149 0.50 -1.43 -12.66
CA LEU A 149 1.91 -1.57 -13.03
C LEU A 149 2.15 -1.33 -14.52
N ASN A 150 1.11 -1.51 -15.35
CA ASN A 150 1.17 -1.23 -16.79
C ASN A 150 1.12 0.27 -17.12
N GLN A 151 0.89 1.14 -16.14
CA GLN A 151 0.82 2.59 -16.34
C GLN A 151 2.19 3.28 -16.28
N ILE A 152 3.26 2.55 -15.97
CA ILE A 152 4.62 3.08 -15.81
C ILE A 152 5.63 2.28 -16.62
N ASP A 153 6.71 2.93 -17.06
CA ASP A 153 7.83 2.30 -17.80
C ASP A 153 8.88 1.65 -16.89
N TYR A 154 8.59 1.48 -15.61
CA TYR A 154 9.52 0.85 -14.68
C TYR A 154 9.26 -0.64 -14.55
N ASN A 155 10.27 -1.45 -14.86
CA ASN A 155 10.20 -2.90 -14.70
C ASN A 155 10.71 -3.34 -13.33
N TYR A 156 9.81 -3.79 -12.46
CA TYR A 156 10.21 -4.44 -11.21
C TYR A 156 10.88 -5.79 -11.52
N HIS A 157 11.95 -6.11 -10.80
CA HIS A 157 12.68 -7.39 -10.99
C HIS A 157 11.78 -8.60 -10.76
N VAL A 158 10.88 -8.49 -9.78
CA VAL A 158 9.86 -9.49 -9.48
C VAL A 158 8.52 -8.82 -9.72
N PHE A 159 7.90 -9.09 -10.85
CA PHE A 159 6.61 -8.52 -11.25
C PHE A 159 5.54 -9.59 -11.51
N ASP A 160 5.95 -10.78 -11.96
CA ASP A 160 5.07 -11.89 -12.31
C ASP A 160 4.99 -12.91 -11.15
N ALA A 161 4.54 -12.42 -10.01
CA ALA A 161 4.41 -13.21 -8.79
C ALA A 161 3.10 -12.90 -8.06
N TYR A 162 2.60 -13.89 -7.31
CA TYR A 162 1.60 -13.67 -6.28
C TYR A 162 2.29 -13.04 -5.07
N PHE A 163 1.98 -11.77 -4.75
CA PHE A 163 2.51 -11.08 -3.57
C PHE A 163 1.55 -11.25 -2.41
N LEU A 164 1.85 -12.15 -1.50
CA LEU A 164 0.95 -12.54 -0.41
C LEU A 164 1.65 -12.56 0.95
N TYR A 165 0.85 -12.50 1.99
CA TYR A 165 1.25 -12.74 3.37
C TYR A 165 0.49 -13.97 3.88
N SER A 166 1.20 -14.96 4.38
CA SER A 166 0.58 -16.06 5.16
C SER A 166 0.45 -15.67 6.63
N THR A 167 1.36 -14.84 7.12
CA THR A 167 1.32 -14.27 8.47
C THR A 167 1.69 -12.79 8.44
N ARG A 168 1.24 -12.02 9.44
CA ARG A 168 1.64 -10.65 9.70
C ARG A 168 2.27 -10.55 11.09
N GLY A 169 3.19 -9.61 11.26
CA GLY A 169 3.91 -9.43 12.52
C GLY A 169 5.03 -10.44 12.73
N CYS A 170 5.58 -10.48 13.93
CA CYS A 170 6.67 -11.37 14.28
C CYS A 170 6.63 -11.77 15.75
N ILE A 171 7.04 -13.01 16.05
CA ILE A 171 7.19 -13.47 17.46
C ILE A 171 8.37 -12.81 18.16
N ARG A 172 9.34 -12.28 17.41
CA ARG A 172 10.55 -11.66 17.94
C ARG A 172 10.36 -10.17 18.17
N LYS A 173 11.05 -9.63 19.17
CA LYS A 173 11.09 -8.20 19.52
C LYS A 173 12.52 -7.66 19.42
N CYS A 174 13.13 -7.84 18.23
CA CYS A 174 14.51 -7.37 18.01
C CYS A 174 14.58 -5.84 18.12
N LYS A 175 15.54 -5.32 18.87
CA LYS A 175 15.67 -3.87 19.16
C LYS A 175 15.85 -2.98 17.93
N PHE A 176 16.42 -3.54 16.86
CA PHE A 176 16.69 -2.83 15.58
C PHE A 176 15.58 -3.01 14.53
N CYS A 177 14.52 -3.76 14.85
CA CYS A 177 13.49 -4.14 13.88
C CYS A 177 12.22 -3.30 14.08
N GLY A 178 11.71 -2.71 12.99
CA GLY A 178 10.47 -1.95 12.99
C GLY A 178 9.20 -2.80 13.01
N VAL A 179 9.29 -4.11 12.72
CA VAL A 179 8.11 -5.00 12.60
C VAL A 179 7.25 -5.03 13.87
N PRO A 180 7.80 -5.15 15.11
CA PRO A 180 6.97 -5.12 16.30
C PRO A 180 6.18 -3.82 16.49
N ALA A 181 6.74 -2.69 16.05
CA ALA A 181 6.07 -1.39 16.12
C ALA A 181 5.04 -1.20 15.00
N LEU A 182 5.32 -1.73 13.79
CA LEU A 182 4.47 -1.56 12.61
C LEU A 182 3.33 -2.57 12.56
N GLU A 183 3.63 -3.85 12.82
CA GLU A 183 2.71 -4.97 12.60
C GLU A 183 2.28 -5.68 13.90
N GLY A 184 3.02 -5.48 14.98
CA GLY A 184 2.75 -6.13 16.27
C GLY A 184 3.13 -7.61 16.34
N PRO A 185 2.45 -8.38 17.23
CA PRO A 185 2.66 -9.82 17.37
C PRO A 185 2.33 -10.57 16.09
N GLN A 186 2.99 -11.73 15.91
CA GLN A 186 2.66 -12.60 14.78
C GLN A 186 1.21 -13.08 14.87
N ARG A 187 0.49 -12.98 13.77
CA ARG A 187 -0.87 -13.47 13.59
C ARG A 187 -1.02 -14.13 12.22
N ASP A 188 -1.96 -15.05 12.13
CA ASP A 188 -2.33 -15.69 10.87
C ASP A 188 -3.02 -14.69 9.93
N ASN A 189 -2.80 -14.84 8.62
CA ASN A 189 -3.38 -13.99 7.57
C ASN A 189 -4.29 -14.80 6.62
N GLY A 190 -4.74 -15.97 7.03
CA GLY A 190 -5.67 -16.81 6.28
C GLY A 190 -5.02 -17.73 5.25
N SER A 191 -5.83 -18.27 4.33
CA SER A 191 -5.39 -19.23 3.33
C SER A 191 -4.75 -18.55 2.13
N LEU A 192 -3.58 -19.01 1.75
CA LEU A 192 -2.87 -18.58 0.53
C LEU A 192 -3.65 -18.98 -0.72
N SER A 193 -4.16 -20.20 -0.77
CA SER A 193 -4.89 -20.74 -1.92
C SER A 193 -6.09 -19.87 -2.29
N HIS A 194 -6.79 -19.30 -1.30
CA HIS A 194 -7.91 -18.39 -1.56
C HIS A 194 -7.48 -17.13 -2.30
N HIS A 195 -6.37 -16.50 -1.88
CA HIS A 195 -5.85 -15.30 -2.52
C HIS A 195 -5.23 -15.60 -3.89
N VAL A 196 -4.48 -16.71 -4.01
CA VAL A 196 -3.93 -17.19 -5.28
C VAL A 196 -5.06 -17.35 -6.31
N ASN A 197 -6.11 -18.10 -5.96
CA ASN A 197 -7.24 -18.35 -6.86
C ASN A 197 -7.94 -17.03 -7.29
N LYS A 198 -8.10 -16.07 -6.39
CA LYS A 198 -8.69 -14.76 -6.73
C LYS A 198 -7.81 -13.98 -7.71
N ILE A 199 -6.50 -13.94 -7.47
CA ILE A 199 -5.55 -13.23 -8.32
C ILE A 199 -5.49 -13.90 -9.69
N ALA A 200 -5.35 -15.25 -9.73
CA ALA A 200 -5.30 -16.01 -10.97
C ALA A 200 -6.56 -15.82 -11.82
N LYS A 201 -7.73 -15.85 -11.19
CA LYS A 201 -9.01 -15.62 -11.90
C LYS A 201 -9.10 -14.23 -12.52
N LYS A 202 -8.56 -13.20 -11.88
CA LYS A 202 -8.67 -11.81 -12.34
C LYS A 202 -7.54 -11.41 -13.29
N TYR A 203 -6.30 -11.78 -12.96
CA TYR A 203 -5.09 -11.29 -13.61
C TYR A 203 -4.30 -12.38 -14.33
N GLY A 204 -4.83 -13.60 -14.41
CA GLY A 204 -4.12 -14.76 -14.93
C GLY A 204 -3.13 -15.38 -13.95
N GLU A 205 -2.67 -16.58 -14.27
CA GLU A 205 -1.66 -17.29 -13.49
C GLU A 205 -0.36 -16.49 -13.40
N LYS A 206 0.29 -16.55 -12.23
CA LYS A 206 1.60 -15.94 -12.00
C LYS A 206 2.66 -17.03 -11.91
N LYS A 207 3.86 -16.70 -12.34
CA LYS A 207 4.99 -17.62 -12.37
C LYS A 207 5.49 -18.01 -10.99
N ASP A 208 5.54 -17.04 -10.08
CA ASP A 208 6.17 -17.20 -8.78
C ASP A 208 5.19 -16.89 -7.64
N LEU A 209 5.43 -17.46 -6.46
CA LEU A 209 4.80 -17.05 -5.21
C LEU A 209 5.84 -16.32 -4.34
N MET A 210 5.56 -15.07 -4.01
CA MET A 210 6.38 -14.26 -3.12
C MET A 210 5.67 -14.10 -1.77
N LEU A 211 6.10 -14.85 -0.77
CA LEU A 211 5.68 -14.64 0.61
C LEU A 211 6.41 -13.44 1.19
N MET A 212 5.63 -12.41 1.54
CA MET A 212 6.13 -11.15 2.09
C MET A 212 6.23 -11.19 3.62
N ASP A 213 6.13 -12.36 4.20
CA ASP A 213 6.12 -12.62 5.64
C ASP A 213 7.44 -12.21 6.31
N ASN A 214 7.35 -11.63 7.52
CA ASN A 214 8.54 -11.29 8.30
C ASN A 214 9.23 -12.53 8.90
N ASN A 215 8.46 -13.57 9.25
CA ASN A 215 9.00 -14.79 9.88
C ASN A 215 8.01 -15.96 9.76
N VAL A 216 7.75 -16.42 8.55
CA VAL A 216 6.81 -17.53 8.29
C VAL A 216 7.21 -18.84 9.01
N VAL A 217 8.51 -19.11 9.13
CA VAL A 217 9.04 -20.34 9.76
C VAL A 217 8.62 -20.47 11.23
N ALA A 218 8.37 -19.35 11.89
CA ALA A 218 7.92 -19.34 13.28
C ALA A 218 6.40 -19.48 13.44
N SER A 219 5.65 -19.56 12.35
CA SER A 219 4.21 -19.77 12.40
C SER A 219 3.86 -21.14 12.94
N PRO A 220 2.89 -21.27 13.85
CA PRO A 220 2.34 -22.58 14.25
C PRO A 220 1.78 -23.38 13.05
N ARG A 221 1.32 -22.67 12.03
CA ARG A 221 0.78 -23.23 10.78
C ARG A 221 1.82 -23.44 9.67
N PHE A 222 3.12 -23.36 9.98
CA PHE A 222 4.17 -23.43 8.96
C PHE A 222 4.05 -24.64 8.03
N LYS A 223 3.75 -25.83 8.60
CA LYS A 223 3.58 -27.06 7.79
C LYS A 223 2.37 -27.01 6.86
N GLU A 224 1.27 -26.38 7.31
CA GLU A 224 0.07 -26.18 6.49
C GLU A 224 0.34 -25.19 5.38
N ILE A 225 1.02 -24.07 5.70
CA ILE A 225 1.42 -23.06 4.72
C ILE A 225 2.29 -23.67 3.61
N ILE A 226 3.25 -24.53 3.98
CA ILE A 226 4.09 -25.23 2.99
C ILE A 226 3.28 -26.22 2.16
N ALA A 227 2.25 -26.83 2.73
CA ALA A 227 1.38 -27.77 1.99
C ALA A 227 0.40 -27.05 1.04
N GLU A 228 0.15 -25.76 1.23
CA GLU A 228 -0.65 -24.94 0.31
C GLU A 228 0.15 -24.43 -0.91
N ILE A 229 1.49 -24.47 -0.86
CA ILE A 229 2.40 -24.02 -1.92
C ILE A 229 2.73 -25.20 -2.87
#